data_dae19985b844d4d9557492c4e44b088c
#
_entry.id   dae19985b844d4d9557492c4e44b088c
#
_cell.length_a   1.000
_cell.length_b   1.000
_cell.length_c   1.000
_cell.angle_alpha   90.00
_cell.angle_beta   90.00
_cell.angle_gamma   90.00
#
_symmetry.space_group_name_H-M   'P 1'
#
loop_
_entity.id
_entity.type
_entity.pdbx_description
1 polymer ?
#
loop_
_entity_poly.entity_id
_entity_poly.type
_entity_poly.pdbx_seq_one_letter_code
_entity_poly.pdbx_strand_id
1 'polypeptide(L)'
;KQGAYTNTPMTYIPIAWNNAEWSVDMSEPTAESVAQSSAASTGALPDTTATPLAEIDIPDTLRENLALFLRLERRVLTEYDPSICELFDKLLSYVIAANEGDPGRAAADESVDGEGIPLPTSDSSRAFRAAAELLDSLPVERSQVVVRAFTAFFHLANLSEENYRVEALHEREQGVSTDMDVDPGNELTVAYHQLVEEAGVARATELLNRLEFHPVFTAHPTEARRKAVEGKIRRISALLSERPRLGGSDLVENERHLLQEIDALVRTSPIAIKKPTPVEEADTIIDIFDNTLFETVPRIYRRFDDWILGERAGRVTPVCPAFFHPGSWIGSDRDGNPNVTAKVSRQVAAKFSSHMVATLAHKCMRVGRNLTLQAGYTEPSEELLNLWNHQVEMSEVLTSRARDI
;
A
#
# COMPACT_ATOMS: atom_id res chain seq x y z
N LYS A 1 36.97 5.93 -3.35
CA LYS A 1 36.46 5.92 -4.72
C LYS A 1 34.95 5.90 -4.59
N GLN A 2 34.31 7.05 -4.83
CA GLN A 2 32.88 7.22 -4.83
C GLN A 2 32.33 6.55 -6.11
N GLY A 3 31.53 5.50 -5.93
CA GLY A 3 30.71 4.93 -6.99
C GLY A 3 29.40 5.73 -7.05
N ALA A 4 29.11 6.25 -8.23
CA ALA A 4 27.90 6.99 -8.50
C ALA A 4 26.71 6.00 -8.54
N TYR A 5 25.73 6.22 -7.64
CA TYR A 5 24.45 5.56 -7.69
C TYR A 5 23.63 6.14 -8.84
N THR A 6 23.38 5.36 -9.86
CA THR A 6 22.35 5.68 -10.86
C THR A 6 20.99 5.26 -10.35
N ASN A 7 20.35 6.13 -9.56
CA ASN A 7 18.91 6.08 -9.36
C ASN A 7 18.26 6.42 -10.71
N THR A 8 17.60 5.47 -11.33
CA THR A 8 16.64 5.75 -12.40
C THR A 8 15.37 6.29 -11.74
N PRO A 9 15.08 7.59 -11.78
CA PRO A 9 13.85 8.09 -11.18
C PRO A 9 12.71 7.81 -12.14
N MET A 10 11.67 7.10 -11.66
CA MET A 10 10.34 7.28 -12.25
C MET A 10 10.01 8.77 -12.22
N THR A 11 9.83 9.35 -13.38
CA THR A 11 9.55 10.78 -13.54
C THR A 11 8.20 11.08 -12.91
N TYR A 12 8.24 11.62 -11.70
CA TYR A 12 7.07 12.25 -11.07
C TYR A 12 6.76 13.48 -11.92
N ILE A 13 5.62 13.48 -12.59
CA ILE A 13 5.10 14.68 -13.27
C ILE A 13 4.42 15.52 -12.19
N PRO A 14 4.98 16.65 -11.75
CA PRO A 14 4.31 17.53 -10.82
C PRO A 14 3.20 18.29 -11.57
N ILE A 15 1.97 17.86 -11.42
CA ILE A 15 0.82 18.66 -11.86
C ILE A 15 0.59 19.71 -10.77
N ALA A 16 0.97 20.95 -11.05
CA ALA A 16 0.66 22.11 -10.21
C ALA A 16 -0.85 22.34 -10.22
N TRP A 17 -1.51 22.15 -9.07
CA TRP A 17 -2.93 22.42 -8.89
C TRP A 17 -3.11 23.83 -8.32
N ASN A 18 -3.70 24.70 -9.11
CA ASN A 18 -4.19 26.00 -8.65
C ASN A 18 -5.55 25.82 -7.96
N ASN A 19 -5.70 26.40 -6.76
CA ASN A 19 -6.92 26.36 -5.96
C ASN A 19 -8.06 27.09 -6.67
N ALA A 20 -8.95 26.34 -7.31
CA ALA A 20 -10.26 26.82 -7.72
C ALA A 20 -11.33 26.17 -6.85
N GLU A 21 -12.15 26.99 -6.19
CA GLU A 21 -13.29 26.57 -5.38
C GLU A 21 -14.35 25.88 -6.26
N TRP A 22 -14.68 24.63 -5.94
CA TRP A 22 -15.69 23.87 -6.65
C TRP A 22 -16.89 23.59 -5.73
N SER A 23 -18.01 24.21 -6.03
CA SER A 23 -19.34 23.80 -5.53
C SER A 23 -19.99 22.87 -6.55
N VAL A 24 -20.25 21.62 -6.17
CA VAL A 24 -20.98 20.64 -6.99
C VAL A 24 -22.36 20.43 -6.36
N ASP A 25 -23.38 20.67 -7.14
CA ASP A 25 -24.78 20.37 -6.84
C ASP A 25 -24.99 18.85 -6.80
N MET A 26 -25.36 18.31 -5.63
CA MET A 26 -25.59 16.87 -5.37
C MET A 26 -27.09 16.57 -5.43
N SER A 27 -27.65 16.44 -6.61
CA SER A 27 -28.96 15.82 -6.78
C SER A 27 -28.79 14.34 -7.16
N GLU A 28 -29.28 13.45 -6.29
CA GLU A 28 -29.24 11.99 -6.48
C GLU A 28 -30.14 11.55 -7.65
N PRO A 29 -29.71 10.62 -8.52
CA PRO A 29 -30.58 9.96 -9.48
C PRO A 29 -31.41 8.84 -8.81
N THR A 30 -32.69 8.79 -9.11
CA THR A 30 -33.67 7.86 -8.55
C THR A 30 -33.48 6.43 -9.03
N ALA A 31 -33.88 5.48 -8.21
CA ALA A 31 -33.61 4.04 -8.27
C ALA A 31 -34.25 3.24 -9.44
N GLU A 32 -34.91 3.89 -10.40
CA GLU A 32 -35.65 3.18 -11.48
C GLU A 32 -34.83 2.88 -12.74
N SER A 33 -33.63 3.41 -12.91
CA SER A 33 -32.84 3.19 -14.14
C SER A 33 -31.85 2.00 -14.09
N VAL A 34 -31.77 1.29 -12.97
CA VAL A 34 -30.78 0.22 -12.77
C VAL A 34 -31.29 -1.18 -13.14
N ALA A 35 -32.59 -1.36 -13.40
CA ALA A 35 -33.20 -2.69 -13.53
C ALA A 35 -33.26 -3.27 -14.96
N GLN A 36 -32.76 -2.63 -16.00
CA GLN A 36 -32.95 -3.08 -17.40
C GLN A 36 -31.67 -3.48 -18.16
N SER A 37 -30.52 -3.65 -17.53
CA SER A 37 -29.26 -4.02 -18.23
C SER A 37 -28.62 -5.35 -17.80
N SER A 38 -29.39 -6.35 -17.35
CA SER A 38 -28.79 -7.62 -16.92
C SER A 38 -29.12 -8.82 -17.83
N ALA A 39 -29.02 -8.69 -19.14
CA ALA A 39 -29.06 -9.83 -20.05
C ALA A 39 -28.34 -9.53 -21.37
N ALA A 40 -27.04 -9.61 -21.43
CA ALA A 40 -26.34 -9.77 -22.71
C ALA A 40 -24.94 -10.41 -22.52
N SER A 41 -24.82 -11.64 -23.01
CA SER A 41 -23.68 -12.29 -23.65
C SER A 41 -22.35 -12.38 -22.91
N THR A 42 -22.09 -13.59 -22.44
CA THR A 42 -20.75 -14.19 -22.33
C THR A 42 -20.11 -14.35 -23.72
N GLY A 43 -19.68 -13.27 -24.33
CA GLY A 43 -18.89 -13.27 -25.56
C GLY A 43 -17.47 -12.85 -25.19
N ALA A 44 -16.47 -13.72 -25.40
CA ALA A 44 -15.08 -13.33 -25.36
C ALA A 44 -14.88 -12.17 -26.32
N LEU A 45 -14.45 -11.01 -25.80
CA LEU A 45 -14.06 -9.86 -26.62
C LEU A 45 -12.88 -10.27 -27.50
N PRO A 46 -12.85 -9.88 -28.78
CA PRO A 46 -11.71 -10.16 -29.65
C PRO A 46 -10.47 -9.52 -29.05
N ASP A 47 -9.40 -10.29 -29.04
CA ASP A 47 -8.05 -9.90 -28.62
C ASP A 47 -7.46 -8.96 -29.66
N THR A 48 -7.97 -7.75 -29.78
CA THR A 48 -7.48 -6.68 -30.65
C THR A 48 -6.65 -5.70 -29.83
N THR A 49 -5.51 -6.18 -29.32
CA THR A 49 -4.57 -5.27 -28.71
C THR A 49 -3.14 -5.74 -28.91
N ALA A 50 -2.48 -5.17 -29.92
CA ALA A 50 -1.07 -4.84 -29.73
C ALA A 50 -1.05 -3.88 -28.53
N THR A 51 -0.74 -4.41 -27.34
CA THR A 51 -0.74 -3.63 -26.11
C THR A 51 0.37 -2.60 -26.24
N PRO A 52 0.13 -1.29 -25.99
CA PRO A 52 1.19 -0.28 -26.01
C PRO A 52 2.39 -0.62 -25.11
N LEU A 53 2.21 -1.56 -24.19
CA LEU A 53 3.21 -2.06 -23.26
C LEU A 53 4.20 -3.08 -23.88
N ALA A 54 3.95 -3.59 -25.09
CA ALA A 54 4.79 -4.62 -25.72
C ALA A 54 6.19 -4.12 -26.08
N GLU A 55 6.36 -2.81 -26.28
CA GLU A 55 7.60 -2.17 -26.69
C GLU A 55 8.43 -1.64 -25.51
N ILE A 56 7.86 -1.66 -24.27
CA ILE A 56 8.58 -1.17 -23.09
C ILE A 56 9.45 -2.31 -22.53
N ASP A 57 10.73 -2.02 -22.28
CA ASP A 57 11.66 -2.98 -21.66
C ASP A 57 11.40 -3.09 -20.15
N ILE A 58 10.53 -4.01 -19.78
CA ILE A 58 10.17 -4.33 -18.40
C ILE A 58 10.07 -5.85 -18.22
N PRO A 59 10.27 -6.39 -17.00
CA PRO A 59 10.14 -7.81 -16.70
C PRO A 59 8.77 -8.38 -17.13
N ASP A 60 8.76 -9.63 -17.57
CA ASP A 60 7.54 -10.27 -18.12
C ASP A 60 6.39 -10.31 -17.10
N THR A 61 6.66 -10.65 -15.84
CA THR A 61 5.64 -10.68 -14.77
C THR A 61 5.01 -9.30 -14.55
N LEU A 62 5.83 -8.25 -14.55
CA LEU A 62 5.33 -6.87 -14.44
C LEU A 62 4.48 -6.51 -15.65
N ARG A 63 4.92 -6.89 -16.85
CA ARG A 63 4.19 -6.67 -18.11
C ARG A 63 2.83 -7.37 -18.09
N GLU A 64 2.77 -8.62 -17.63
CA GLU A 64 1.54 -9.40 -17.52
C GLU A 64 0.54 -8.76 -16.55
N ASN A 65 1.00 -8.31 -15.38
CA ASN A 65 0.17 -7.64 -14.40
C ASN A 65 -0.38 -6.30 -14.92
N LEU A 66 0.46 -5.50 -15.58
CA LEU A 66 0.04 -4.25 -16.23
C LEU A 66 -0.96 -4.49 -17.35
N ALA A 67 -0.73 -5.51 -18.19
CA ALA A 67 -1.64 -5.88 -19.27
C ALA A 67 -3.01 -6.35 -18.73
N LEU A 68 -3.01 -7.13 -17.65
CA LEU A 68 -4.23 -7.54 -16.95
C LEU A 68 -5.03 -6.32 -16.48
N PHE A 69 -4.39 -5.41 -15.76
CA PHE A 69 -5.05 -4.23 -15.22
C PHE A 69 -5.54 -3.30 -16.31
N LEU A 70 -4.74 -3.05 -17.34
CA LEU A 70 -5.16 -2.25 -18.50
C LEU A 70 -6.38 -2.85 -19.21
N ARG A 71 -6.40 -4.17 -19.40
CA ARG A 71 -7.55 -4.89 -19.99
C ARG A 71 -8.81 -4.74 -19.14
N LEU A 72 -8.70 -4.90 -17.82
CA LEU A 72 -9.84 -4.78 -16.90
C LEU A 72 -10.34 -3.33 -16.81
N GLU A 73 -9.45 -2.36 -16.76
CA GLU A 73 -9.82 -0.95 -16.73
C GLU A 73 -10.48 -0.51 -18.04
N ARG A 74 -9.95 -0.91 -19.19
CA ARG A 74 -10.57 -0.65 -20.49
C ARG A 74 -11.98 -1.24 -20.58
N ARG A 75 -12.20 -2.42 -20.01
CA ARG A 75 -13.53 -2.99 -19.91
C ARG A 75 -14.46 -2.10 -19.08
N VAL A 76 -14.03 -1.64 -17.92
CA VAL A 76 -14.79 -0.70 -17.06
C VAL A 76 -15.12 0.58 -17.83
N LEU A 77 -14.14 1.18 -18.51
CA LEU A 77 -14.32 2.42 -19.27
C LEU A 77 -15.27 2.21 -20.47
N THR A 78 -15.17 1.08 -21.15
CA THR A 78 -16.06 0.75 -22.29
C THR A 78 -17.51 0.54 -21.83
N GLU A 79 -17.72 -0.12 -20.69
CA GLU A 79 -19.05 -0.30 -20.08
C GLU A 79 -19.64 1.04 -19.61
N TYR A 80 -18.79 1.99 -19.21
CA TYR A 80 -19.23 3.33 -18.81
C TYR A 80 -19.56 4.20 -20.04
N ASP A 81 -18.63 4.39 -20.97
CA ASP A 81 -18.75 5.11 -22.22
C ASP A 81 -17.62 4.69 -23.18
N PRO A 82 -17.92 3.97 -24.29
CA PRO A 82 -16.90 3.54 -25.24
C PRO A 82 -16.00 4.66 -25.75
N SER A 83 -16.54 5.88 -25.91
CA SER A 83 -15.76 7.03 -26.38
C SER A 83 -14.75 7.54 -25.34
N ILE A 84 -14.96 7.28 -24.06
CA ILE A 84 -13.98 7.55 -22.99
C ILE A 84 -12.83 6.54 -23.07
N CYS A 85 -13.12 5.28 -23.35
CA CYS A 85 -12.09 4.26 -23.54
C CYS A 85 -11.18 4.61 -24.75
N GLU A 86 -11.75 4.99 -25.89
CA GLU A 86 -10.99 5.44 -27.07
C GLU A 86 -10.10 6.65 -26.76
N LEU A 87 -10.64 7.60 -26.00
CA LEU A 87 -9.93 8.80 -25.57
C LEU A 87 -8.77 8.45 -24.62
N PHE A 88 -9.01 7.56 -23.66
CA PHE A 88 -8.00 7.05 -22.74
C PHE A 88 -6.87 6.36 -23.51
N ASP A 89 -7.18 5.46 -24.45
CA ASP A 89 -6.19 4.77 -25.27
C ASP A 89 -5.35 5.72 -26.11
N LYS A 90 -5.99 6.73 -26.69
CA LYS A 90 -5.30 7.75 -27.48
C LYS A 90 -4.34 8.59 -26.64
N LEU A 91 -4.79 9.02 -25.46
CA LEU A 91 -3.93 9.77 -24.53
C LEU A 91 -2.79 8.90 -23.98
N LEU A 92 -3.06 7.63 -23.66
CA LEU A 92 -2.04 6.68 -23.23
C LEU A 92 -0.96 6.50 -24.28
N SER A 93 -1.34 6.39 -25.58
CA SER A 93 -0.36 6.29 -26.67
C SER A 93 0.52 7.55 -26.79
N TYR A 94 -0.03 8.74 -26.55
CA TYR A 94 0.76 9.98 -26.52
C TYR A 94 1.72 10.03 -25.34
N VAL A 95 1.30 9.57 -24.16
CA VAL A 95 2.16 9.52 -22.96
C VAL A 95 3.34 8.55 -23.20
N ILE A 96 3.09 7.38 -23.78
CA ILE A 96 4.13 6.40 -24.10
C ILE A 96 5.10 7.01 -25.11
N ALA A 97 4.62 7.53 -26.25
CA ALA A 97 5.46 8.14 -27.27
C ALA A 97 6.26 9.35 -26.74
N ALA A 98 5.73 10.08 -25.77
CA ALA A 98 6.45 11.17 -25.12
C ALA A 98 7.62 10.67 -24.25
N ASN A 99 7.55 9.46 -23.70
CA ASN A 99 8.58 8.88 -22.84
C ASN A 99 9.60 7.99 -23.59
N GLU A 100 9.33 7.58 -24.83
CA GLU A 100 10.27 6.81 -25.66
C GLU A 100 11.47 7.63 -26.18
N GLY A 101 11.42 8.96 -26.03
CA GLY A 101 12.56 9.84 -26.31
C GLY A 101 13.57 9.82 -25.17
N ASP A 102 14.73 9.21 -25.40
CA ASP A 102 15.98 9.15 -24.61
C ASP A 102 15.92 9.69 -23.16
N PRO A 103 15.77 8.82 -22.14
CA PRO A 103 15.72 9.23 -20.73
C PRO A 103 16.98 9.95 -20.23
N GLY A 104 18.12 9.84 -20.96
CA GLY A 104 19.36 10.55 -20.65
C GLY A 104 19.40 12.00 -21.14
N ARG A 105 18.54 12.38 -22.08
CA ARG A 105 18.55 13.70 -22.72
C ARG A 105 17.61 14.71 -22.05
N ALA A 106 16.62 14.27 -21.30
CA ALA A 106 15.72 15.12 -20.53
C ALA A 106 16.44 15.95 -19.44
N ALA A 107 17.67 15.57 -19.07
CA ALA A 107 18.46 16.27 -18.06
C ALA A 107 19.46 17.29 -18.66
N ALA A 108 19.58 17.40 -19.98
CA ALA A 108 20.69 18.17 -20.61
C ALA A 108 20.25 19.42 -21.39
N ASP A 109 18.97 19.64 -21.66
CA ASP A 109 18.49 20.79 -22.46
C ASP A 109 17.43 21.60 -21.70
N GLU A 110 17.91 22.39 -20.71
CA GLU A 110 17.10 23.30 -19.90
C GLU A 110 16.80 24.58 -20.66
N SER A 111 16.11 24.53 -21.79
CA SER A 111 15.40 25.66 -22.29
C SER A 111 14.05 25.73 -21.58
N VAL A 112 13.89 26.67 -20.65
CA VAL A 112 12.62 26.96 -19.97
C VAL A 112 11.93 28.14 -20.64
N ASP A 113 10.60 28.11 -20.67
CA ASP A 113 9.81 29.28 -21.07
C ASP A 113 9.89 30.41 -20.01
N GLY A 114 9.22 31.52 -20.26
CA GLY A 114 9.21 32.69 -19.34
C GLY A 114 8.56 32.41 -17.99
N GLU A 115 7.96 31.24 -17.76
CA GLU A 115 7.34 30.78 -16.52
C GLU A 115 8.15 29.67 -15.84
N GLY A 116 9.32 29.27 -16.39
CA GLY A 116 10.20 28.28 -15.83
C GLY A 116 9.83 26.83 -16.17
N ILE A 117 8.93 26.63 -17.16
CA ILE A 117 8.53 25.28 -17.61
C ILE A 117 9.50 24.83 -18.73
N PRO A 118 10.05 23.58 -18.64
CA PRO A 118 10.94 23.07 -19.68
C PRO A 118 10.26 23.07 -21.05
N LEU A 119 10.90 23.71 -22.04
CA LEU A 119 10.42 23.69 -23.42
C LEU A 119 10.87 22.39 -24.10
N PRO A 120 9.94 21.59 -24.55
CA PRO A 120 10.23 20.31 -25.15
C PRO A 120 10.75 20.46 -26.58
N THR A 121 11.90 19.91 -26.92
CA THR A 121 12.62 20.11 -28.21
C THR A 121 12.66 18.89 -29.15
N SER A 122 11.92 17.79 -28.89
CA SER A 122 11.97 16.55 -29.65
C SER A 122 10.60 16.02 -30.06
N ASP A 123 10.55 14.80 -30.61
CA ASP A 123 9.28 14.09 -30.94
C ASP A 123 8.40 13.86 -29.71
N SER A 124 9.00 13.67 -28.53
CA SER A 124 8.34 13.70 -27.23
C SER A 124 7.48 14.95 -27.03
N SER A 125 7.95 16.08 -27.51
CA SER A 125 7.25 17.37 -27.47
C SER A 125 6.00 17.44 -28.31
N ARG A 126 6.01 16.78 -29.46
CA ARG A 126 4.83 16.71 -30.34
C ARG A 126 3.73 15.87 -29.70
N ALA A 127 4.11 14.71 -29.12
CA ALA A 127 3.17 13.83 -28.43
C ALA A 127 2.55 14.53 -27.21
N PHE A 128 3.37 15.22 -26.40
CA PHE A 128 2.88 15.98 -25.25
C PHE A 128 1.94 17.12 -25.66
N ARG A 129 2.29 17.91 -26.70
CA ARG A 129 1.40 18.97 -27.22
C ARG A 129 0.09 18.39 -27.75
N ALA A 130 0.14 17.28 -28.50
CA ALA A 130 -1.06 16.62 -29.01
C ALA A 130 -1.99 16.12 -27.88
N ALA A 131 -1.40 15.61 -26.78
CA ALA A 131 -2.17 15.27 -25.58
C ALA A 131 -2.79 16.49 -24.92
N ALA A 132 -2.04 17.58 -24.76
CA ALA A 132 -2.53 18.84 -24.19
C ALA A 132 -3.67 19.45 -25.03
N GLU A 133 -3.47 19.58 -26.33
CA GLU A 133 -4.50 20.08 -27.26
C GLU A 133 -5.78 19.23 -27.24
N LEU A 134 -5.61 17.89 -27.13
CA LEU A 134 -6.75 16.99 -27.02
C LEU A 134 -7.52 17.21 -25.72
N LEU A 135 -6.82 17.34 -24.59
CA LEU A 135 -7.44 17.60 -23.28
C LEU A 135 -8.13 18.98 -23.25
N ASP A 136 -7.51 20.01 -23.78
CA ASP A 136 -8.07 21.37 -23.85
C ASP A 136 -9.33 21.44 -24.72
N SER A 137 -9.47 20.55 -25.68
CA SER A 137 -10.66 20.46 -26.55
C SER A 137 -11.86 19.79 -25.88
N LEU A 138 -11.68 19.15 -24.72
CA LEU A 138 -12.73 18.37 -24.05
C LEU A 138 -13.62 19.26 -23.16
N PRO A 139 -14.93 18.95 -23.08
CA PRO A 139 -15.77 19.45 -22.00
C PRO A 139 -15.22 19.03 -20.62
N VAL A 140 -15.42 19.90 -19.62
CA VAL A 140 -14.90 19.67 -18.25
C VAL A 140 -15.33 18.32 -17.67
N GLU A 141 -16.58 17.91 -17.90
CA GLU A 141 -17.15 16.65 -17.41
C GLU A 141 -16.38 15.46 -17.98
N ARG A 142 -16.04 15.50 -19.26
CA ARG A 142 -15.27 14.44 -19.93
C ARG A 142 -13.83 14.41 -19.46
N SER A 143 -13.21 15.59 -19.32
CA SER A 143 -11.86 15.72 -18.78
C SER A 143 -11.76 15.12 -17.38
N GLN A 144 -12.76 15.34 -16.52
CA GLN A 144 -12.80 14.75 -15.17
C GLN A 144 -12.83 13.22 -15.20
N VAL A 145 -13.58 12.60 -16.10
CA VAL A 145 -13.64 11.14 -16.22
C VAL A 145 -12.29 10.60 -16.68
N VAL A 146 -11.68 11.23 -17.67
CA VAL A 146 -10.36 10.85 -18.20
C VAL A 146 -9.29 10.96 -17.11
N VAL A 147 -9.26 12.06 -16.35
CA VAL A 147 -8.32 12.25 -15.23
C VAL A 147 -8.50 11.16 -14.17
N ARG A 148 -9.75 10.74 -13.89
CA ARG A 148 -10.00 9.62 -12.95
C ARG A 148 -9.48 8.29 -13.50
N ALA A 149 -9.68 8.03 -14.79
CA ALA A 149 -9.17 6.83 -15.44
C ALA A 149 -7.64 6.78 -15.33
N PHE A 150 -6.93 7.85 -15.71
CA PHE A 150 -5.48 7.90 -15.56
C PHE A 150 -5.02 7.79 -14.10
N THR A 151 -5.75 8.39 -13.16
CA THR A 151 -5.43 8.24 -11.73
C THR A 151 -5.55 6.79 -11.28
N ALA A 152 -6.60 6.09 -11.72
CA ALA A 152 -6.76 4.67 -11.43
C ALA A 152 -5.67 3.83 -12.09
N PHE A 153 -5.36 4.08 -13.37
CA PHE A 153 -4.28 3.42 -14.09
C PHE A 153 -2.92 3.57 -13.38
N PHE A 154 -2.55 4.76 -12.95
CA PHE A 154 -1.28 4.97 -12.22
C PHE A 154 -1.26 4.24 -10.86
N HIS A 155 -2.39 4.17 -10.15
CA HIS A 155 -2.46 3.36 -8.93
C HIS A 155 -2.25 1.87 -9.23
N LEU A 156 -2.84 1.36 -10.30
CA LEU A 156 -2.71 -0.03 -10.72
C LEU A 156 -1.29 -0.35 -11.22
N ALA A 157 -0.67 0.60 -11.94
CA ALA A 157 0.70 0.47 -12.41
C ALA A 157 1.70 0.41 -11.23
N ASN A 158 1.57 1.33 -10.28
CA ASN A 158 2.40 1.31 -9.07
C ASN A 158 2.22 0.02 -8.26
N LEU A 159 0.98 -0.47 -8.18
CA LEU A 159 0.69 -1.72 -7.50
C LEU A 159 1.30 -2.93 -8.21
N SER A 160 1.32 -2.93 -9.55
CA SER A 160 1.99 -3.97 -10.34
C SER A 160 3.49 -4.01 -10.07
N GLU A 161 4.13 -2.83 -10.01
CA GLU A 161 5.55 -2.71 -9.70
C GLU A 161 5.86 -3.17 -8.27
N GLU A 162 5.04 -2.76 -7.29
CA GLU A 162 5.19 -3.18 -5.90
C GLU A 162 5.05 -4.70 -5.76
N ASN A 163 4.05 -5.29 -6.40
CA ASN A 163 3.85 -6.73 -6.40
C ASN A 163 5.03 -7.47 -7.04
N TYR A 164 5.50 -7.02 -8.21
CA TYR A 164 6.69 -7.57 -8.86
C TYR A 164 7.92 -7.55 -7.93
N ARG A 165 8.17 -6.42 -7.26
CA ARG A 165 9.31 -6.30 -6.33
C ARG A 165 9.20 -7.27 -5.15
N VAL A 166 7.99 -7.43 -4.60
CA VAL A 166 7.74 -8.38 -3.49
C VAL A 166 7.94 -9.83 -3.96
N GLU A 167 7.47 -10.18 -5.15
CA GLU A 167 7.68 -11.51 -5.73
C GLU A 167 9.16 -11.79 -6.00
N ALA A 168 9.88 -10.85 -6.61
CA ALA A 168 11.33 -10.97 -6.85
C ALA A 168 12.12 -11.16 -5.54
N LEU A 169 11.75 -10.46 -4.46
CA LEU A 169 12.35 -10.65 -3.14
C LEU A 169 12.08 -12.07 -2.58
N HIS A 170 10.85 -12.58 -2.72
CA HIS A 170 10.50 -13.93 -2.29
C HIS A 170 11.24 -15.01 -3.07
N GLU A 171 11.36 -14.88 -4.39
CA GLU A 171 12.10 -15.83 -5.25
C GLU A 171 13.58 -15.88 -4.88
N ARG A 172 14.17 -14.74 -4.56
CA ARG A 172 15.57 -14.67 -4.08
C ARG A 172 15.75 -15.33 -2.73
N GLU A 173 14.84 -15.12 -1.78
CA GLU A 173 14.88 -15.84 -0.49
C GLU A 173 14.83 -17.36 -0.67
N GLN A 174 14.11 -17.84 -1.68
CA GLN A 174 14.01 -19.27 -1.99
C GLN A 174 15.19 -19.79 -2.84
N GLY A 175 16.12 -18.94 -3.24
CA GLY A 175 17.24 -19.28 -4.11
C GLY A 175 16.85 -19.63 -5.56
N VAL A 176 15.64 -19.20 -5.98
CA VAL A 176 15.09 -19.49 -7.31
C VAL A 176 15.56 -18.46 -8.35
N SER A 177 15.75 -17.21 -7.95
CA SER A 177 16.15 -16.13 -8.84
C SER A 177 17.50 -15.52 -8.43
N THR A 178 18.30 -15.18 -9.44
CA THR A 178 19.54 -14.38 -9.32
C THR A 178 19.37 -13.00 -9.94
N ASP A 179 18.13 -12.57 -10.17
CA ASP A 179 17.87 -11.30 -10.82
C ASP A 179 18.45 -10.13 -10.00
N MET A 180 19.33 -9.35 -10.63
CA MET A 180 20.22 -8.39 -9.99
C MET A 180 19.59 -6.99 -9.85
N ASP A 181 18.37 -6.77 -10.36
CA ASP A 181 17.71 -5.46 -10.33
C ASP A 181 17.21 -5.05 -8.95
N VAL A 182 17.16 -5.98 -8.01
CA VAL A 182 16.84 -5.70 -6.60
C VAL A 182 18.14 -5.76 -5.79
N ASP A 183 18.55 -4.64 -5.18
CA ASP A 183 19.78 -4.54 -4.39
C ASP A 183 19.79 -5.55 -3.23
N PRO A 184 20.66 -6.58 -3.25
CA PRO A 184 20.73 -7.59 -2.19
C PRO A 184 21.22 -7.01 -0.86
N GLY A 185 21.86 -5.86 -0.88
CA GLY A 185 22.43 -5.23 0.32
C GLY A 185 21.41 -4.69 1.31
N ASN A 186 20.15 -4.54 0.89
CA ASN A 186 19.08 -3.99 1.72
C ASN A 186 18.22 -5.05 2.42
N GLU A 187 18.49 -6.33 2.21
CA GLU A 187 17.72 -7.39 2.87
C GLU A 187 18.24 -7.65 4.29
N LEU A 188 17.32 -7.72 5.23
CA LEU A 188 17.62 -7.99 6.64
C LEU A 188 18.37 -9.32 6.82
N THR A 189 18.02 -10.34 6.02
CA THR A 189 18.67 -11.65 5.98
C THR A 189 20.14 -11.52 5.60
N VAL A 190 20.41 -10.81 4.50
CA VAL A 190 21.79 -10.60 4.00
C VAL A 190 22.61 -9.84 5.03
N ALA A 191 22.06 -8.76 5.59
CA ALA A 191 22.75 -7.97 6.62
C ALA A 191 23.08 -8.80 7.87
N TYR A 192 22.15 -9.67 8.32
CA TYR A 192 22.42 -10.55 9.44
C TYR A 192 23.51 -11.58 9.13
N HIS A 193 23.46 -12.23 7.98
CA HIS A 193 24.48 -13.22 7.59
C HIS A 193 25.85 -12.58 7.40
N GLN A 194 25.94 -11.40 6.80
CA GLN A 194 27.20 -10.64 6.73
C GLN A 194 27.74 -10.32 8.12
N LEU A 195 26.89 -9.87 9.04
CA LEU A 195 27.30 -9.60 10.43
C LEU A 195 27.81 -10.87 11.12
N VAL A 196 27.17 -12.02 10.90
CA VAL A 196 27.63 -13.31 11.44
C VAL A 196 28.96 -13.74 10.82
N GLU A 197 29.14 -13.56 9.52
CA GLU A 197 30.38 -13.88 8.82
C GLU A 197 31.55 -13.01 9.30
N GLU A 198 31.35 -11.72 9.50
CA GLU A 198 32.37 -10.76 9.92
C GLU A 198 32.71 -10.84 11.42
N ALA A 199 31.68 -11.01 12.27
CA ALA A 199 31.84 -10.86 13.73
C ALA A 199 31.56 -12.16 14.52
N GLY A 200 31.00 -13.19 13.88
CA GLY A 200 30.56 -14.43 14.50
C GLY A 200 29.20 -14.35 15.18
N VAL A 201 28.54 -15.50 15.35
CA VAL A 201 27.19 -15.63 15.91
C VAL A 201 27.04 -14.98 17.28
N ALA A 202 28.02 -15.20 18.18
CA ALA A 202 27.96 -14.66 19.55
C ALA A 202 27.91 -13.11 19.54
N ARG A 203 28.74 -12.48 18.72
CA ARG A 203 28.77 -11.01 18.60
C ARG A 203 27.55 -10.47 17.89
N ALA A 204 27.05 -11.17 16.86
CA ALA A 204 25.81 -10.81 16.18
C ALA A 204 24.63 -10.84 17.16
N THR A 205 24.54 -11.87 18.01
CA THR A 205 23.48 -11.98 19.05
C THR A 205 23.62 -10.86 20.10
N GLU A 206 24.84 -10.55 20.53
CA GLU A 206 25.08 -9.42 21.47
C GLU A 206 24.62 -8.08 20.87
N LEU A 207 24.91 -7.82 19.59
CA LEU A 207 24.49 -6.61 18.90
C LEU A 207 22.98 -6.56 18.72
N LEU A 208 22.34 -7.69 18.39
CA LEU A 208 20.90 -7.78 18.31
C LEU A 208 20.22 -7.46 19.64
N ASN A 209 20.78 -7.92 20.77
CA ASN A 209 20.25 -7.61 22.11
C ASN A 209 20.33 -6.11 22.48
N ARG A 210 21.10 -5.34 21.71
CA ARG A 210 21.24 -3.88 21.88
C ARG A 210 20.55 -3.09 20.77
N LEU A 211 19.92 -3.79 19.82
CA LEU A 211 19.23 -3.16 18.70
C LEU A 211 18.00 -2.44 19.23
N GLU A 212 17.84 -1.19 18.84
CA GLU A 212 16.66 -0.37 19.06
C GLU A 212 16.32 0.33 17.75
N PHE A 213 15.06 0.23 17.35
CA PHE A 213 14.55 0.90 16.16
C PHE A 213 13.33 1.75 16.54
N HIS A 214 13.48 3.05 16.43
CA HIS A 214 12.50 4.06 16.84
C HIS A 214 11.95 4.84 15.63
N PRO A 215 11.11 4.23 14.76
CA PRO A 215 10.48 4.96 13.69
C PRO A 215 9.44 5.92 14.24
N VAL A 216 9.39 7.14 13.69
CA VAL A 216 8.41 8.16 14.09
C VAL A 216 7.46 8.42 12.93
N PHE A 217 6.18 8.08 13.14
CA PHE A 217 5.13 8.31 12.17
C PHE A 217 4.71 9.78 12.15
N THR A 218 4.63 10.34 10.94
CA THR A 218 4.20 11.72 10.69
C THR A 218 2.95 11.73 9.84
N ALA A 219 2.14 12.78 9.97
CA ALA A 219 1.07 13.04 9.02
C ALA A 219 1.63 13.80 7.81
N HIS A 220 1.25 13.39 6.60
CA HIS A 220 1.51 14.15 5.39
C HIS A 220 0.24 14.96 5.05
N PRO A 221 0.18 16.25 5.41
CA PRO A 221 -1.03 17.07 5.18
C PRO A 221 -1.32 17.29 3.69
N THR A 222 -0.36 17.02 2.81
CA THR A 222 -0.52 17.06 1.35
C THR A 222 -1.06 15.75 0.77
N GLU A 223 -1.09 14.67 1.53
CA GLU A 223 -1.66 13.40 1.07
C GLU A 223 -3.18 13.42 1.23
N ALA A 224 -3.84 13.98 0.21
CA ALA A 224 -5.30 14.12 0.16
C ALA A 224 -6.02 12.82 -0.25
N ARG A 225 -5.32 11.67 -0.26
CA ARG A 225 -5.90 10.39 -0.67
C ARG A 225 -7.02 9.96 0.28
N ARG A 226 -8.15 9.53 -0.28
CA ARG A 226 -9.25 9.03 0.54
C ARG A 226 -8.98 7.61 1.04
N LYS A 227 -9.27 7.33 2.30
CA LYS A 227 -9.23 5.96 2.88
C LYS A 227 -9.98 4.92 2.03
N ALA A 228 -11.06 5.34 1.35
CA ALA A 228 -11.80 4.48 0.44
C ALA A 228 -10.96 4.02 -0.77
N VAL A 229 -10.06 4.86 -1.28
CA VAL A 229 -9.13 4.51 -2.37
C VAL A 229 -8.08 3.53 -1.86
N GLU A 230 -7.47 3.81 -0.70
CA GLU A 230 -6.48 2.92 -0.07
C GLU A 230 -7.06 1.52 0.19
N GLY A 231 -8.28 1.45 0.72
CA GLY A 231 -8.97 0.19 0.95
C GLY A 231 -9.18 -0.63 -0.34
N LYS A 232 -9.47 0.04 -1.47
CA LYS A 232 -9.62 -0.61 -2.78
C LYS A 232 -8.27 -1.11 -3.31
N ILE A 233 -7.24 -0.26 -3.28
CA ILE A 233 -5.88 -0.62 -3.71
C ILE A 233 -5.39 -1.84 -2.92
N ARG A 234 -5.60 -1.88 -1.59
CA ARG A 234 -5.22 -3.02 -0.75
C ARG A 234 -5.96 -4.31 -1.14
N ARG A 235 -7.26 -4.25 -1.45
CA ARG A 235 -8.00 -5.44 -1.91
C ARG A 235 -7.54 -5.91 -3.28
N ILE A 236 -7.27 -4.98 -4.20
CA ILE A 236 -6.68 -5.31 -5.51
C ILE A 236 -5.31 -5.96 -5.34
N SER A 237 -4.45 -5.44 -4.45
CA SER A 237 -3.14 -6.02 -4.11
C SER A 237 -3.28 -7.46 -3.61
N ALA A 238 -4.18 -7.70 -2.68
CA ALA A 238 -4.42 -9.05 -2.15
C ALA A 238 -4.87 -10.02 -3.24
N LEU A 239 -5.83 -9.61 -4.09
CA LEU A 239 -6.31 -10.41 -5.21
C LEU A 239 -5.20 -10.70 -6.25
N LEU A 240 -4.35 -9.72 -6.54
CA LEU A 240 -3.22 -9.90 -7.45
C LEU A 240 -2.20 -10.89 -6.89
N SER A 241 -1.82 -10.74 -5.62
CA SER A 241 -0.84 -11.63 -4.96
C SER A 241 -1.34 -13.08 -4.78
N GLU A 242 -2.66 -13.28 -4.72
CA GLU A 242 -3.25 -14.62 -4.64
C GLU A 242 -3.31 -15.31 -6.00
N ARG A 243 -3.46 -14.53 -7.08
CA ARG A 243 -3.73 -15.00 -8.45
C ARG A 243 -2.79 -16.09 -8.97
N PRO A 244 -1.45 -16.06 -8.76
CA PRO A 244 -0.53 -17.09 -9.26
C PRO A 244 -0.79 -18.49 -8.71
N ARG A 245 -1.52 -18.60 -7.60
CA ARG A 245 -1.85 -19.87 -6.92
C ARG A 245 -3.21 -20.44 -7.33
N LEU A 246 -3.98 -19.69 -8.11
CA LEU A 246 -5.35 -20.02 -8.49
C LEU A 246 -5.40 -20.69 -9.86
N GLY A 247 -6.46 -21.49 -10.08
CA GLY A 247 -6.73 -22.14 -11.36
C GLY A 247 -8.23 -22.39 -11.57
N GLY A 248 -8.62 -22.67 -12.79
CA GLY A 248 -10.00 -23.02 -13.13
C GLY A 248 -11.02 -21.95 -12.72
N SER A 249 -12.06 -22.36 -12.01
CA SER A 249 -13.15 -21.47 -11.54
C SER A 249 -12.68 -20.37 -10.61
N ASP A 250 -11.67 -20.65 -9.77
CA ASP A 250 -11.20 -19.72 -8.76
C ASP A 250 -10.43 -18.56 -9.41
N LEU A 251 -9.71 -18.81 -10.50
CA LEU A 251 -9.06 -17.78 -11.29
C LEU A 251 -10.09 -16.86 -11.96
N VAL A 252 -11.19 -17.42 -12.47
CA VAL A 252 -12.28 -16.64 -13.07
C VAL A 252 -12.97 -15.77 -12.02
N GLU A 253 -13.19 -16.30 -10.82
CA GLU A 253 -13.78 -15.55 -9.72
C GLU A 253 -12.86 -14.43 -9.23
N ASN A 254 -11.55 -14.69 -9.11
CA ASN A 254 -10.56 -13.67 -8.79
C ASN A 254 -10.58 -12.52 -9.80
N GLU A 255 -10.63 -12.82 -11.11
CA GLU A 255 -10.71 -11.80 -12.15
C GLU A 255 -12.01 -10.98 -12.08
N ARG A 256 -13.12 -11.62 -11.71
CA ARG A 256 -14.41 -10.93 -11.48
C ARG A 256 -14.30 -9.97 -10.29
N HIS A 257 -13.68 -10.38 -9.20
CA HIS A 257 -13.44 -9.52 -8.02
C HIS A 257 -12.49 -8.36 -8.36
N LEU A 258 -11.41 -8.61 -9.12
CA LEU A 258 -10.54 -7.55 -9.61
C LEU A 258 -11.30 -6.51 -10.43
N LEU A 259 -12.14 -6.97 -11.37
CA LEU A 259 -12.96 -6.07 -12.18
C LEU A 259 -13.90 -5.21 -11.33
N GLN A 260 -14.56 -5.80 -10.32
CA GLN A 260 -15.43 -5.07 -9.40
C GLN A 260 -14.69 -4.00 -8.59
N GLU A 261 -13.50 -4.33 -8.07
CA GLU A 261 -12.70 -3.37 -7.30
C GLU A 261 -12.12 -2.25 -8.19
N ILE A 262 -11.73 -2.56 -9.43
CA ILE A 262 -11.26 -1.57 -10.41
C ILE A 262 -12.41 -0.66 -10.83
N ASP A 263 -13.61 -1.19 -11.13
CA ASP A 263 -14.80 -0.37 -11.42
C ASP A 263 -15.08 0.58 -10.25
N ALA A 264 -15.09 0.05 -9.03
CA ALA A 264 -15.30 0.86 -7.85
C ALA A 264 -14.16 1.90 -7.62
N LEU A 265 -12.91 1.61 -8.01
CA LEU A 265 -11.78 2.54 -7.93
C LEU A 265 -11.98 3.70 -8.91
N VAL A 266 -12.27 3.42 -10.18
CA VAL A 266 -12.50 4.43 -11.23
C VAL A 266 -13.66 5.37 -10.87
N ARG A 267 -14.72 4.85 -10.25
CA ARG A 267 -15.89 5.64 -9.81
C ARG A 267 -15.67 6.37 -8.49
N THR A 268 -14.62 6.06 -7.75
CA THR A 268 -14.34 6.71 -6.47
C THR A 268 -13.55 8.01 -6.68
N SER A 269 -14.03 9.11 -6.10
CA SER A 269 -13.25 10.36 -6.12
C SER A 269 -11.91 10.15 -5.40
N PRO A 270 -10.77 10.45 -6.05
CA PRO A 270 -9.45 10.22 -5.45
C PRO A 270 -9.13 11.19 -4.32
N ILE A 271 -9.72 12.38 -4.33
CA ILE A 271 -9.37 13.49 -3.44
C ILE A 271 -10.40 13.61 -2.32
N ALA A 272 -9.92 13.79 -1.08
CA ALA A 272 -10.75 14.14 0.06
C ALA A 272 -11.17 15.62 -0.04
N ILE A 273 -12.47 15.89 0.09
CA ILE A 273 -13.01 17.26 0.03
C ILE A 273 -12.63 18.04 1.29
N LYS A 274 -12.45 17.36 2.42
CA LYS A 274 -12.16 17.97 3.72
C LYS A 274 -10.79 17.53 4.20
N LYS A 275 -9.98 18.51 4.64
CA LYS A 275 -8.71 18.23 5.31
C LYS A 275 -8.98 17.44 6.60
N PRO A 276 -8.28 16.32 6.86
CA PRO A 276 -8.47 15.55 8.08
C PRO A 276 -8.08 16.37 9.32
N THR A 277 -8.75 16.12 10.42
CA THR A 277 -8.35 16.61 11.73
C THR A 277 -7.21 15.75 12.29
N PRO A 278 -6.39 16.25 13.24
CA PRO A 278 -5.35 15.43 13.87
C PRO A 278 -5.86 14.13 14.52
N VAL A 279 -7.12 14.10 14.96
CA VAL A 279 -7.75 12.90 15.50
C VAL A 279 -8.11 11.89 14.39
N GLU A 280 -8.50 12.37 13.22
CA GLU A 280 -8.75 11.54 12.03
C GLU A 280 -7.43 11.03 11.41
N GLU A 281 -6.36 11.83 11.48
CA GLU A 281 -5.00 11.40 11.07
C GLU A 281 -4.50 10.24 11.93
N ALA A 282 -4.85 10.20 13.23
CA ALA A 282 -4.53 9.08 14.11
C ALA A 282 -5.17 7.76 13.65
N ASP A 283 -6.34 7.79 12.98
CA ASP A 283 -6.96 6.58 12.40
C ASP A 283 -6.11 5.99 11.28
N THR A 284 -5.38 6.81 10.53
CA THR A 284 -4.48 6.34 9.47
C THR A 284 -3.32 5.53 10.06
N ILE A 285 -2.75 6.00 11.17
CA ILE A 285 -1.70 5.24 11.87
C ILE A 285 -2.24 3.92 12.43
N ILE A 286 -3.42 3.94 13.04
CA ILE A 286 -4.09 2.73 13.53
C ILE A 286 -4.28 1.73 12.39
N ASP A 287 -4.75 2.20 11.23
CA ASP A 287 -4.95 1.36 10.04
C ASP A 287 -3.61 0.72 9.56
N ILE A 288 -2.49 1.46 9.64
CA ILE A 288 -1.14 0.92 9.32
C ILE A 288 -0.74 -0.17 10.33
N PHE A 289 -0.99 0.06 11.61
CA PHE A 289 -0.70 -0.95 12.63
C PHE A 289 -1.53 -2.21 12.41
N ASP A 290 -2.84 -2.08 12.22
CA ASP A 290 -3.76 -3.21 12.07
C ASP A 290 -3.48 -4.03 10.80
N ASN A 291 -3.23 -3.35 9.70
CA ASN A 291 -3.14 -4.01 8.40
C ASN A 291 -1.71 -4.45 8.03
N THR A 292 -0.68 -3.94 8.74
CA THR A 292 0.72 -4.20 8.38
C THR A 292 1.57 -4.56 9.60
N LEU A 293 1.72 -3.65 10.56
CA LEU A 293 2.76 -3.79 11.58
C LEU A 293 2.49 -4.92 12.58
N PHE A 294 1.23 -5.12 12.99
CA PHE A 294 0.87 -6.20 13.93
C PHE A 294 1.07 -7.61 13.36
N GLU A 295 1.25 -7.74 12.05
CA GLU A 295 1.60 -9.00 11.41
C GLU A 295 3.09 -9.08 11.05
N THR A 296 3.65 -7.99 10.51
CA THR A 296 5.00 -7.97 9.96
C THR A 296 6.06 -7.97 11.06
N VAL A 297 5.93 -7.13 12.09
CA VAL A 297 6.94 -7.03 13.16
C VAL A 297 7.15 -8.35 13.90
N PRO A 298 6.10 -9.11 14.30
CA PRO A 298 6.30 -10.43 14.88
C PRO A 298 6.94 -11.45 13.93
N ARG A 299 6.74 -11.32 12.61
CA ARG A 299 7.42 -12.17 11.61
C ARG A 299 8.91 -11.88 11.56
N ILE A 300 9.29 -10.61 11.63
CA ILE A 300 10.70 -10.19 11.68
C ILE A 300 11.37 -10.79 12.94
N TYR A 301 10.76 -10.69 14.11
CA TYR A 301 11.30 -11.27 15.34
C TYR A 301 11.47 -12.78 15.23
N ARG A 302 10.48 -13.50 14.67
CA ARG A 302 10.61 -14.95 14.44
C ARG A 302 11.74 -15.31 13.49
N ARG A 303 11.99 -14.52 12.43
CA ARG A 303 13.11 -14.75 11.52
C ARG A 303 14.46 -14.67 12.25
N PHE A 304 14.65 -13.69 13.12
CA PHE A 304 15.86 -13.64 13.95
C PHE A 304 15.97 -14.86 14.87
N ASP A 305 14.88 -15.31 15.47
CA ASP A 305 14.89 -16.54 16.26
C ASP A 305 15.25 -17.76 15.40
N ASP A 306 14.73 -17.88 14.20
CA ASP A 306 15.03 -18.95 13.26
C ASP A 306 16.53 -18.96 12.89
N TRP A 307 17.12 -17.82 12.62
CA TRP A 307 18.55 -17.73 12.28
C TRP A 307 19.45 -18.03 13.47
N ILE A 308 19.10 -17.60 14.68
CA ILE A 308 19.93 -17.78 15.89
C ILE A 308 19.77 -19.19 16.47
N LEU A 309 18.55 -19.68 16.54
CA LEU A 309 18.21 -20.95 17.22
C LEU A 309 18.19 -22.16 16.28
N GLY A 310 18.08 -21.94 14.97
CA GLY A 310 17.98 -23.01 13.97
C GLY A 310 16.80 -23.94 14.28
N GLU A 311 17.04 -25.27 14.31
CA GLU A 311 16.01 -26.29 14.58
C GLU A 311 15.33 -26.16 15.94
N ARG A 312 15.88 -25.38 16.85
CA ARG A 312 15.29 -25.15 18.18
C ARG A 312 14.27 -24.00 18.17
N ALA A 313 14.21 -23.19 17.11
CA ALA A 313 13.24 -22.11 16.98
C ALA A 313 11.80 -22.63 17.14
N GLY A 314 10.98 -21.92 17.88
CA GLY A 314 9.62 -22.34 18.23
C GLY A 314 9.51 -23.47 19.27
N ARG A 315 10.64 -24.05 19.74
CA ARG A 315 10.68 -25.10 20.76
C ARG A 315 11.28 -24.64 22.09
N VAL A 316 11.97 -23.53 22.05
CA VAL A 316 12.58 -22.89 23.24
C VAL A 316 12.12 -21.44 23.31
N THR A 317 12.40 -20.78 24.43
CA THR A 317 12.11 -19.35 24.61
C THR A 317 12.75 -18.53 23.51
N PRO A 318 12.02 -17.60 22.85
CA PRO A 318 12.57 -16.67 21.87
C PRO A 318 13.73 -15.86 22.42
N VAL A 319 14.74 -15.60 21.60
CA VAL A 319 15.93 -14.85 21.97
C VAL A 319 15.96 -13.44 21.35
N CYS A 320 15.18 -13.21 20.30
CA CYS A 320 15.09 -11.90 19.68
C CYS A 320 14.38 -10.92 20.62
N PRO A 321 15.00 -9.79 20.99
CA PRO A 321 14.35 -8.78 21.82
C PRO A 321 13.29 -8.01 21.02
N ALA A 322 12.36 -7.38 21.73
CA ALA A 322 11.42 -6.45 21.13
C ALA A 322 12.14 -5.11 20.87
N PHE A 323 12.72 -4.94 19.70
CA PHE A 323 13.53 -3.76 19.35
C PHE A 323 12.76 -2.67 18.59
N PHE A 324 11.53 -2.91 18.20
CA PHE A 324 10.70 -1.95 17.47
C PHE A 324 9.89 -1.09 18.44
N HIS A 325 10.22 0.20 18.52
CA HIS A 325 9.62 1.18 19.44
C HIS A 325 9.06 2.36 18.67
N PRO A 326 7.84 2.25 18.11
CA PRO A 326 7.27 3.30 17.26
C PRO A 326 6.86 4.52 18.07
N GLY A 327 7.13 5.70 17.50
CA GLY A 327 6.63 6.99 17.96
C GLY A 327 5.68 7.63 16.95
N SER A 328 5.03 8.71 17.33
CA SER A 328 4.18 9.48 16.42
C SER A 328 4.18 10.97 16.78
N TRP A 329 4.25 11.81 15.75
CA TRP A 329 4.05 13.26 15.88
C TRP A 329 2.58 13.66 15.78
N ILE A 330 1.72 12.74 15.35
CA ILE A 330 0.30 13.02 15.13
C ILE A 330 -0.37 13.42 16.43
N GLY A 331 -1.01 14.58 16.41
CA GLY A 331 -1.68 15.16 17.58
C GLY A 331 -0.74 15.68 18.67
N SER A 332 0.59 15.63 18.48
CA SER A 332 1.59 16.14 19.44
C SER A 332 2.45 17.27 18.87
N ASP A 333 2.82 17.19 17.61
CA ASP A 333 3.58 18.24 16.93
C ASP A 333 2.66 19.42 16.58
N ARG A 334 3.03 20.58 17.08
CA ARG A 334 2.22 21.80 16.89
C ARG A 334 2.66 22.60 15.69
N ASP A 335 3.95 22.69 15.42
CA ASP A 335 4.58 23.41 14.29
C ASP A 335 3.69 24.50 13.63
N GLY A 336 3.20 25.43 14.45
CA GLY A 336 2.26 26.47 14.02
C GLY A 336 0.81 26.01 13.71
N ASN A 337 0.48 24.72 13.87
CA ASN A 337 -0.87 24.22 13.63
C ASN A 337 -1.80 24.53 14.83
N PRO A 338 -2.76 25.46 14.71
CA PRO A 338 -3.64 25.84 15.82
C PRO A 338 -4.62 24.72 16.23
N ASN A 339 -4.80 23.71 15.38
CA ASN A 339 -5.68 22.57 15.66
C ASN A 339 -5.05 21.56 16.63
N VAL A 340 -3.72 21.58 16.82
CA VAL A 340 -3.03 20.71 17.77
C VAL A 340 -2.98 21.37 19.15
N THR A 341 -4.02 21.14 19.92
CA THR A 341 -4.17 21.64 21.30
C THR A 341 -3.87 20.55 22.32
N ALA A 342 -3.63 20.91 23.59
CA ALA A 342 -3.46 19.93 24.68
C ALA A 342 -4.66 18.97 24.82
N LYS A 343 -5.87 19.41 24.49
CA LYS A 343 -7.07 18.57 24.43
C LYS A 343 -6.95 17.52 23.32
N VAL A 344 -6.56 17.93 22.14
CA VAL A 344 -6.38 17.05 20.98
C VAL A 344 -5.26 16.05 21.24
N SER A 345 -4.12 16.47 21.81
CA SER A 345 -3.03 15.56 22.18
C SER A 345 -3.50 14.46 23.14
N ARG A 346 -4.30 14.82 24.16
CA ARG A 346 -4.88 13.82 25.08
C ARG A 346 -5.85 12.87 24.38
N GLN A 347 -6.67 13.38 23.44
CA GLN A 347 -7.61 12.56 22.67
C GLN A 347 -6.88 11.55 21.79
N VAL A 348 -5.83 11.98 21.09
CA VAL A 348 -5.01 11.10 20.24
C VAL A 348 -4.28 10.04 21.08
N ALA A 349 -3.66 10.44 22.20
CA ALA A 349 -2.99 9.52 23.10
C ALA A 349 -3.96 8.48 23.69
N ALA A 350 -5.15 8.92 24.12
CA ALA A 350 -6.19 8.02 24.62
C ALA A 350 -6.69 7.05 23.53
N LYS A 351 -6.82 7.53 22.29
CA LYS A 351 -7.21 6.72 21.13
C LYS A 351 -6.20 5.61 20.85
N PHE A 352 -4.91 5.95 20.75
CA PHE A 352 -3.85 4.97 20.56
C PHE A 352 -3.80 3.95 21.71
N SER A 353 -3.84 4.43 22.97
CA SER A 353 -3.82 3.57 24.14
C SER A 353 -5.00 2.60 24.17
N SER A 354 -6.22 3.11 23.94
CA SER A 354 -7.43 2.27 23.93
C SER A 354 -7.38 1.21 22.83
N HIS A 355 -6.88 1.58 21.63
CA HIS A 355 -6.74 0.65 20.52
C HIS A 355 -5.72 -0.44 20.83
N MET A 356 -4.55 -0.08 21.36
CA MET A 356 -3.50 -1.04 21.74
C MET A 356 -3.97 -2.02 22.80
N VAL A 357 -4.68 -1.54 23.84
CA VAL A 357 -5.22 -2.39 24.90
C VAL A 357 -6.29 -3.36 24.35
N ALA A 358 -7.18 -2.87 23.48
CA ALA A 358 -8.20 -3.71 22.84
C ALA A 358 -7.56 -4.79 21.93
N THR A 359 -6.55 -4.42 21.15
CA THR A 359 -5.80 -5.36 20.29
C THR A 359 -5.08 -6.41 21.13
N LEU A 360 -4.40 -6.00 22.20
CA LEU A 360 -3.72 -6.91 23.12
C LEU A 360 -4.73 -7.90 23.75
N ALA A 361 -5.86 -7.42 24.26
CA ALA A 361 -6.91 -8.26 24.81
C ALA A 361 -7.42 -9.28 23.79
N HIS A 362 -7.62 -8.86 22.53
CA HIS A 362 -8.02 -9.76 21.43
C HIS A 362 -6.97 -10.84 21.16
N LYS A 363 -5.68 -10.46 21.11
CA LYS A 363 -4.57 -11.41 20.90
C LYS A 363 -4.46 -12.40 22.06
N CYS A 364 -4.58 -11.94 23.31
CA CYS A 364 -4.59 -12.82 24.48
C CYS A 364 -5.76 -13.81 24.46
N MET A 365 -6.97 -13.36 24.12
CA MET A 365 -8.12 -14.26 23.96
C MET A 365 -7.90 -15.31 22.86
N ARG A 366 -7.26 -14.93 21.74
CA ARG A 366 -6.93 -15.86 20.66
C ARG A 366 -5.93 -16.92 21.14
N VAL A 367 -4.89 -16.51 21.86
CA VAL A 367 -3.92 -17.45 22.47
C VAL A 367 -4.64 -18.39 23.41
N GLY A 368 -5.47 -17.88 24.33
CA GLY A 368 -6.23 -18.73 25.28
C GLY A 368 -7.16 -19.72 24.61
N ARG A 369 -7.79 -19.35 23.48
CA ARG A 369 -8.63 -20.30 22.71
C ARG A 369 -7.83 -21.42 22.03
N ASN A 370 -6.57 -21.18 21.71
CA ASN A 370 -5.69 -22.17 21.07
C ASN A 370 -4.96 -23.05 22.11
N LEU A 371 -4.77 -22.56 23.35
CA LEU A 371 -4.10 -23.28 24.44
C LEU A 371 -5.12 -24.06 25.30
N THR A 372 -5.96 -24.86 24.67
CA THR A 372 -6.94 -25.70 25.35
C THR A 372 -6.29 -27.01 25.84
N LEU A 373 -5.23 -26.89 26.64
CA LEU A 373 -4.48 -28.03 27.16
C LEU A 373 -5.16 -28.58 28.42
N GLN A 374 -5.19 -29.91 28.57
CA GLN A 374 -5.70 -30.54 29.76
C GLN A 374 -4.63 -30.57 30.85
N ALA A 375 -4.92 -30.01 32.03
CA ALA A 375 -3.98 -29.91 33.14
C ALA A 375 -3.36 -31.26 33.58
N GLY A 376 -4.06 -32.37 33.36
CA GLY A 376 -3.52 -33.70 33.66
C GLY A 376 -2.41 -34.18 32.71
N TYR A 377 -2.23 -33.52 31.54
CA TYR A 377 -1.13 -33.81 30.60
C TYR A 377 -0.08 -32.72 30.56
N THR A 378 -0.46 -31.49 30.90
CA THR A 378 0.43 -30.33 30.91
C THR A 378 0.09 -29.50 32.14
N GLU A 379 0.87 -29.68 33.19
CA GLU A 379 0.67 -28.90 34.43
C GLU A 379 0.99 -27.42 34.19
N PRO A 380 0.10 -26.50 34.63
CA PRO A 380 0.40 -25.07 34.57
C PRO A 380 1.58 -24.74 35.49
N SER A 381 2.42 -23.80 35.07
CA SER A 381 3.53 -23.33 35.92
C SER A 381 2.99 -22.56 37.14
N GLU A 382 3.82 -22.47 38.20
CA GLU A 382 3.48 -21.69 39.39
C GLU A 382 3.23 -20.22 39.05
N GLU A 383 4.00 -19.65 38.13
CA GLU A 383 3.81 -18.28 37.67
C GLU A 383 2.45 -18.07 37.01
N LEU A 384 2.00 -19.05 36.20
CA LEU A 384 0.69 -18.99 35.56
C LEU A 384 -0.44 -19.09 36.58
N LEU A 385 -0.30 -19.97 37.59
CA LEU A 385 -1.26 -20.11 38.68
C LEU A 385 -1.33 -18.84 39.55
N ASN A 386 -0.20 -18.26 39.87
CA ASN A 386 -0.10 -17.00 40.63
C ASN A 386 -0.71 -15.85 39.81
N LEU A 387 -0.46 -15.75 38.52
CA LEU A 387 -1.10 -14.77 37.65
C LEU A 387 -2.61 -14.95 37.60
N TRP A 388 -3.10 -16.18 37.48
CA TRP A 388 -4.51 -16.49 37.49
C TRP A 388 -5.18 -16.04 38.81
N ASN A 389 -4.62 -16.42 39.94
CA ASN A 389 -5.16 -16.05 41.27
C ASN A 389 -5.19 -14.52 41.43
N HIS A 390 -4.13 -13.83 41.06
CA HIS A 390 -4.10 -12.37 41.06
C HIS A 390 -5.18 -11.74 40.19
N GLN A 391 -5.40 -12.27 38.97
CA GLN A 391 -6.44 -11.77 38.07
C GLN A 391 -7.87 -12.01 38.64
N VAL A 392 -8.10 -13.12 39.30
CA VAL A 392 -9.36 -13.42 39.95
C VAL A 392 -9.64 -12.42 41.07
N GLU A 393 -8.65 -12.17 41.95
CA GLU A 393 -8.77 -11.19 43.04
C GLU A 393 -9.02 -9.78 42.50
N MET A 394 -8.29 -9.36 41.44
CA MET A 394 -8.49 -8.06 40.81
C MET A 394 -9.90 -7.93 40.19
N SER A 395 -10.40 -8.98 39.57
CA SER A 395 -11.75 -9.00 38.98
C SER A 395 -12.82 -8.85 40.03
N GLU A 396 -12.69 -9.49 41.18
CA GLU A 396 -13.60 -9.38 42.31
C GLU A 396 -13.62 -7.95 42.87
N VAL A 397 -12.42 -7.34 43.05
CA VAL A 397 -12.30 -5.94 43.51
C VAL A 397 -12.95 -4.96 42.54
N LEU A 398 -12.72 -5.12 41.22
CA LEU A 398 -13.34 -4.27 40.22
C LEU A 398 -14.86 -4.44 40.16
N THR A 399 -15.35 -5.68 40.29
CA THR A 399 -16.77 -5.97 40.29
C THR A 399 -17.48 -5.40 41.55
N SER A 400 -16.82 -5.44 42.71
CA SER A 400 -17.34 -4.82 43.92
C SER A 400 -17.45 -3.30 43.78
N ARG A 401 -16.37 -2.64 43.30
CA ARG A 401 -16.38 -1.19 43.08
C ARG A 401 -17.42 -0.73 42.06
N ALA A 402 -17.66 -1.52 40.98
CA ALA A 402 -18.71 -1.21 40.03
C ALA A 402 -20.14 -1.33 40.55
N ARG A 403 -20.34 -2.05 41.65
CA ARG A 403 -21.64 -2.14 42.33
C ARG A 403 -21.91 -1.00 43.31
N ASP A 404 -20.85 -0.28 43.70
CA ASP A 404 -20.90 0.84 44.64
C ASP A 404 -21.08 2.21 43.96
N ILE A 405 -21.15 2.24 42.63
CA ILE A 405 -21.44 3.39 41.76
C ILE A 405 -22.87 3.29 41.22
#